data_2dcf24a79775edd8890768f887e83042
#
_entry.id   2dcf24a79775edd8890768f887e83042
#
_cell.length_a   1.000
_cell.length_b   1.000
_cell.length_c   1.000
_cell.angle_alpha   90.00
_cell.angle_beta   90.00
_cell.angle_gamma   90.00
#
_symmetry.space_group_name_H-M   'P 1'
#
loop_
_entity.id
_entity.type
_entity.pdbx_description
1 polymer ?
#
loop_
_entity_poly.entity_id
_entity_poly.type
_entity_poly.pdbx_seq_one_letter_code
_entity_poly.pdbx_strand_id
1 'polypeptide(L)'
;MLLTLTQVVAGYLSGVHVLQGVTLHVDPGEVVCLIGPNGAGKSTVLRTVSGLLRPTQGEITFAGKDIAGLRPDLVLRRGIAHVPQGHSAFPDMTLHENLLMGAYTVRDRRERRARLDRVYAMFPLLVERKHERAGNLSGGQQKVLEIGRALMMVPRMMLLDEPSLGLAPKTAQMVFETIRRLRDETGMTILMVEQNARSALAIADRGYVLELGRERLEGPAERLLHDPEVAHLYLGGTLRSEGNGAVPGADAPR
;
A
#
# COMPACT_ATOMS: atom_id res chain seq x y z
N MET A 1 -18.22 4.29 1.28
CA MET A 1 -16.78 4.54 1.55
C MET A 1 -16.40 3.95 2.89
N LEU A 2 -15.28 3.22 3.00
CA LEU A 2 -14.76 2.71 4.26
C LEU A 2 -13.76 3.71 4.88
N LEU A 3 -12.83 4.26 4.07
CA LEU A 3 -11.90 5.32 4.43
C LEU A 3 -12.18 6.55 3.58
N THR A 4 -12.13 7.73 4.18
CA THR A 4 -12.22 9.01 3.46
C THR A 4 -11.23 10.00 4.06
N LEU A 5 -10.45 10.63 3.21
CA LEU A 5 -9.62 11.79 3.53
C LEU A 5 -10.24 13.00 2.81
N THR A 6 -10.39 14.13 3.51
CA THR A 6 -10.91 15.35 2.93
C THR A 6 -9.98 16.51 3.26
N GLN A 7 -9.33 17.07 2.22
CA GLN A 7 -8.43 18.21 2.31
C GLN A 7 -7.35 18.08 3.40
N VAL A 8 -6.73 16.89 3.48
CA VAL A 8 -5.75 16.57 4.54
C VAL A 8 -4.43 17.27 4.28
N VAL A 9 -3.99 18.05 5.27
CA VAL A 9 -2.68 18.70 5.31
C VAL A 9 -1.86 18.06 6.44
N ALA A 10 -0.63 17.64 6.14
CA ALA A 10 0.25 17.03 7.13
C ALA A 10 1.74 17.21 6.75
N GLY A 11 2.60 17.22 7.75
CA GLY A 11 4.05 17.33 7.58
C GLY A 11 4.80 16.96 8.85
N TYR A 12 6.10 16.75 8.73
CA TYR A 12 6.96 16.28 9.83
C TYR A 12 7.52 17.43 10.68
N LEU A 13 7.59 18.63 10.12
CA LEU A 13 8.10 19.82 10.80
C LEU A 13 7.01 20.91 10.80
N SER A 14 6.99 21.71 11.84
CA SER A 14 6.07 22.85 11.92
C SER A 14 6.26 23.78 10.72
N GLY A 15 5.17 24.12 10.04
CA GLY A 15 5.17 24.97 8.86
C GLY A 15 5.64 24.31 7.56
N VAL A 16 6.09 23.06 7.57
CA VAL A 16 6.48 22.33 6.36
C VAL A 16 5.46 21.23 6.09
N HIS A 17 4.64 21.43 5.08
CA HIS A 17 3.57 20.51 4.72
C HIS A 17 4.01 19.62 3.56
N VAL A 18 4.01 18.30 3.77
CA VAL A 18 4.24 17.28 2.74
C VAL A 18 2.93 16.97 2.02
N LEU A 19 1.81 16.86 2.75
CA LEU A 19 0.48 16.77 2.19
C LEU A 19 -0.15 18.16 2.16
N GLN A 20 -0.75 18.53 1.04
CA GLN A 20 -1.23 19.87 0.76
C GLN A 20 -2.72 19.88 0.37
N GLY A 21 -3.57 19.24 1.18
CA GLY A 21 -5.00 19.17 0.94
C GLY A 21 -5.43 17.89 0.22
N VAL A 22 -4.83 16.75 0.56
CA VAL A 22 -5.13 15.45 -0.06
C VAL A 22 -6.57 15.02 0.22
N THR A 23 -7.29 14.68 -0.85
CA THR A 23 -8.64 14.14 -0.82
C THR A 23 -8.65 12.79 -1.54
N LEU A 24 -9.02 11.72 -0.84
CA LEU A 24 -9.16 10.38 -1.42
C LEU A 24 -10.17 9.55 -0.63
N HIS A 25 -10.66 8.48 -1.24
CA HIS A 25 -11.51 7.52 -0.54
C HIS A 25 -11.17 6.09 -0.93
N VAL A 26 -11.58 5.14 -0.09
CA VAL A 26 -11.46 3.70 -0.34
C VAL A 26 -12.77 3.04 0.05
N ASP A 27 -13.34 2.24 -0.85
CA ASP A 27 -14.56 1.51 -0.62
C ASP A 27 -14.29 0.13 0.03
N PRO A 28 -15.27 -0.48 0.70
CA PRO A 28 -15.10 -1.81 1.29
C PRO A 28 -14.75 -2.87 0.21
N GLY A 29 -13.73 -3.69 0.48
CA GLY A 29 -13.29 -4.75 -0.43
C GLY A 29 -12.47 -4.28 -1.62
N GLU A 30 -12.18 -2.97 -1.72
CA GLU A 30 -11.41 -2.36 -2.80
C GLU A 30 -9.91 -2.40 -2.51
N VAL A 31 -9.11 -2.63 -3.56
CA VAL A 31 -7.66 -2.36 -3.57
C VAL A 31 -7.43 -1.04 -4.26
N VAL A 32 -7.02 -0.04 -3.51
CA VAL A 32 -6.64 1.28 -4.02
C VAL A 32 -5.12 1.41 -3.99
N CYS A 33 -4.55 1.85 -5.12
CA CYS A 33 -3.13 2.10 -5.22
C CYS A 33 -2.84 3.60 -5.33
N LEU A 34 -1.94 4.10 -4.49
CA LEU A 34 -1.41 5.45 -4.53
C LEU A 34 -0.03 5.42 -5.19
N ILE A 35 0.09 5.98 -6.39
CA ILE A 35 1.33 6.05 -7.17
C ILE A 35 1.83 7.49 -7.26
N GLY A 36 3.07 7.66 -7.65
CA GLY A 36 3.70 8.97 -7.84
C GLY A 36 5.20 8.93 -7.59
N PRO A 37 5.94 10.03 -7.87
CA PRO A 37 7.37 10.09 -7.70
C PRO A 37 7.80 9.99 -6.23
N ASN A 38 9.10 9.75 -6.01
CA ASN A 38 9.67 9.81 -4.68
C ASN A 38 9.51 11.23 -4.12
N GLY A 39 9.14 11.32 -2.83
CA GLY A 39 8.86 12.61 -2.20
C GLY A 39 7.47 13.19 -2.46
N ALA A 40 6.61 12.56 -3.27
CA ALA A 40 5.24 13.04 -3.52
C ALA A 40 4.33 13.05 -2.29
N GLY A 41 4.72 12.36 -1.20
CA GLY A 41 3.93 12.29 0.03
C GLY A 41 3.18 10.97 0.22
N LYS A 42 3.40 9.96 -0.63
CA LYS A 42 2.68 8.68 -0.59
C LYS A 42 2.70 8.00 0.78
N SER A 43 3.89 7.70 1.32
CA SER A 43 4.03 7.09 2.66
C SER A 43 3.52 8.02 3.76
N THR A 44 3.54 9.35 3.53
CA THR A 44 2.99 10.34 4.46
C THR A 44 1.47 10.18 4.59
N VAL A 45 0.77 9.88 3.48
CA VAL A 45 -0.67 9.54 3.53
C VAL A 45 -0.90 8.34 4.46
N LEU A 46 -0.17 7.23 4.26
CA LEU A 46 -0.34 6.04 5.11
C LEU A 46 -0.02 6.31 6.58
N ARG A 47 1.06 7.06 6.85
CA ARG A 47 1.43 7.44 8.22
C ARG A 47 0.39 8.33 8.88
N THR A 48 -0.24 9.21 8.12
CA THR A 48 -1.30 10.09 8.63
C THR A 48 -2.57 9.28 8.94
N VAL A 49 -2.97 8.37 8.06
CA VAL A 49 -4.11 7.46 8.28
C VAL A 49 -3.87 6.52 9.46
N SER A 50 -2.65 5.99 9.62
CA SER A 50 -2.31 5.07 10.71
C SER A 50 -2.08 5.76 12.06
N GLY A 51 -2.14 7.09 12.13
CA GLY A 51 -1.94 7.87 13.35
C GLY A 51 -0.47 8.06 13.74
N LEU A 52 0.48 7.62 12.87
CA LEU A 52 1.92 7.85 13.06
C LEU A 52 2.33 9.31 12.79
N LEU A 53 1.51 10.03 12.03
CA LEU A 53 1.67 11.45 11.78
C LEU A 53 0.31 12.15 12.00
N ARG A 54 0.33 13.24 12.76
CA ARG A 54 -0.89 13.99 13.02
C ARG A 54 -1.16 14.97 11.88
N PRO A 55 -2.37 14.99 11.28
CA PRO A 55 -2.75 16.02 10.32
C PRO A 55 -2.85 17.38 11.01
N THR A 56 -2.52 18.44 10.29
CA THR A 56 -2.66 19.83 10.76
C THR A 56 -4.00 20.43 10.33
N GLN A 57 -4.58 19.94 9.22
CA GLN A 57 -5.89 20.35 8.69
C GLN A 57 -6.54 19.17 7.97
N GLY A 58 -7.84 19.29 7.71
CA GLY A 58 -8.64 18.30 7.00
C GLY A 58 -9.22 17.23 7.94
N GLU A 59 -9.97 16.32 7.35
CA GLU A 59 -10.70 15.28 8.05
C GLU A 59 -10.25 13.90 7.56
N ILE A 60 -10.23 12.92 8.46
CA ILE A 60 -9.98 11.50 8.14
C ILE A 60 -11.05 10.68 8.83
N THR A 61 -11.94 10.05 8.05
CA THR A 61 -12.98 9.18 8.60
C THR A 61 -12.77 7.74 8.19
N PHE A 62 -12.97 6.82 9.13
CA PHE A 62 -12.95 5.38 8.90
C PHE A 62 -14.25 4.74 9.42
N ALA A 63 -14.99 4.07 8.54
CA ALA A 63 -16.30 3.51 8.83
C ALA A 63 -17.25 4.54 9.48
N GLY A 64 -17.25 5.76 8.94
CA GLY A 64 -18.07 6.88 9.41
C GLY A 64 -17.65 7.50 10.75
N LYS A 65 -16.47 7.14 11.28
CA LYS A 65 -15.94 7.69 12.53
C LYS A 65 -14.67 8.48 12.26
N ASP A 66 -14.53 9.63 12.87
CA ASP A 66 -13.30 10.41 12.83
C ASP A 66 -12.13 9.64 13.48
N ILE A 67 -11.00 9.61 12.77
CA ILE A 67 -9.74 9.02 13.21
C ILE A 67 -8.58 10.01 13.12
N ALA A 68 -8.82 11.26 12.70
CA ALA A 68 -7.78 12.27 12.54
C ALA A 68 -7.03 12.51 13.87
N GLY A 69 -5.72 12.33 13.84
CA GLY A 69 -4.85 12.54 15.00
C GLY A 69 -5.02 11.53 16.15
N LEU A 70 -5.76 10.43 15.95
CA LEU A 70 -5.77 9.32 16.90
C LEU A 70 -4.38 8.68 17.00
N ARG A 71 -4.06 8.14 18.16
CA ARG A 71 -2.83 7.36 18.37
C ARG A 71 -2.89 6.05 17.56
N PRO A 72 -1.73 5.52 17.10
CA PRO A 72 -1.67 4.31 16.26
C PRO A 72 -2.35 3.09 16.88
N ASP A 73 -2.26 2.90 18.20
CA ASP A 73 -2.91 1.79 18.89
C ASP A 73 -4.44 1.88 18.84
N LEU A 74 -5.00 3.08 18.83
CA LEU A 74 -6.44 3.32 18.68
C LEU A 74 -6.89 3.12 17.24
N VAL A 75 -6.08 3.54 16.26
CA VAL A 75 -6.35 3.30 14.83
C VAL A 75 -6.35 1.80 14.53
N LEU A 76 -5.37 1.05 15.06
CA LEU A 76 -5.33 -0.41 14.95
C LEU A 76 -6.58 -1.06 15.55
N ARG A 77 -7.03 -0.62 16.73
CA ARG A 77 -8.28 -1.10 17.37
C ARG A 77 -9.54 -0.77 16.58
N ARG A 78 -9.51 0.27 15.73
CA ARG A 78 -10.61 0.57 14.79
C ARG A 78 -10.63 -0.37 13.59
N GLY A 79 -9.57 -1.17 13.40
CA GLY A 79 -9.46 -2.17 12.35
C GLY A 79 -8.62 -1.75 11.16
N ILE A 80 -7.70 -0.81 11.32
CA ILE A 80 -6.69 -0.45 10.30
C ILE A 80 -5.36 -1.02 10.75
N ALA A 81 -4.79 -1.96 9.97
CA ALA A 81 -3.44 -2.46 10.17
C ALA A 81 -2.48 -1.82 9.17
N HIS A 82 -1.27 -1.50 9.60
CA HIS A 82 -0.24 -0.89 8.75
C HIS A 82 0.98 -1.81 8.66
N VAL A 83 1.33 -2.20 7.44
CA VAL A 83 2.59 -2.88 7.11
C VAL A 83 3.53 -1.81 6.54
N PRO A 84 4.55 -1.37 7.29
CA PRO A 84 5.43 -0.29 6.90
C PRO A 84 6.40 -0.72 5.79
N GLN A 85 7.04 0.28 5.18
CA GLN A 85 8.15 0.10 4.26
C GLN A 85 9.32 -0.64 4.92
N GLY A 86 10.05 -1.44 4.14
CA GLY A 86 11.21 -2.19 4.61
C GLY A 86 10.83 -3.49 5.32
N HIS A 87 11.74 -3.96 6.17
CA HIS A 87 11.55 -5.21 6.90
C HIS A 87 11.18 -4.91 8.36
N SER A 88 9.97 -5.31 8.75
CA SER A 88 9.44 -5.14 10.09
C SER A 88 9.34 -6.46 10.88
N ALA A 89 9.70 -7.58 10.26
CA ALA A 89 9.79 -8.87 10.94
C ALA A 89 10.91 -8.85 12.02
N PHE A 90 10.68 -9.56 13.12
CA PHE A 90 11.71 -9.76 14.16
C PHE A 90 12.64 -10.90 13.71
N PRO A 91 13.88 -10.62 13.29
CA PRO A 91 14.71 -11.59 12.58
C PRO A 91 15.12 -12.78 13.44
N ASP A 92 15.30 -12.57 14.74
CA ASP A 92 15.74 -13.61 15.68
C ASP A 92 14.59 -14.46 16.24
N MET A 93 13.35 -14.04 16.03
CA MET A 93 12.15 -14.79 16.38
C MET A 93 11.78 -15.77 15.27
N THR A 94 11.16 -16.90 15.65
CA THR A 94 10.54 -17.83 14.69
C THR A 94 9.37 -17.18 13.97
N LEU A 95 8.93 -17.77 12.84
CA LEU A 95 7.74 -17.30 12.12
C LEU A 95 6.51 -17.37 13.04
N HIS A 96 6.40 -18.44 13.83
CA HIS A 96 5.32 -18.59 14.80
C HIS A 96 5.31 -17.46 15.84
N GLU A 97 6.45 -17.14 16.44
CA GLU A 97 6.57 -16.06 17.42
C GLU A 97 6.27 -14.70 16.80
N ASN A 98 6.77 -14.44 15.58
CA ASN A 98 6.43 -13.23 14.84
C ASN A 98 4.92 -13.05 14.65
N LEU A 99 4.19 -14.12 14.29
CA LEU A 99 2.74 -14.08 14.18
C LEU A 99 2.08 -13.79 15.52
N LEU A 100 2.53 -14.44 16.60
CA LEU A 100 1.99 -14.21 17.94
C LEU A 100 2.21 -12.76 18.42
N MET A 101 3.31 -12.12 18.03
CA MET A 101 3.53 -10.69 18.30
C MET A 101 2.45 -9.82 17.66
N GLY A 102 1.91 -10.20 16.50
CA GLY A 102 0.78 -9.51 15.88
C GLY A 102 -0.50 -9.53 16.72
N ALA A 103 -0.65 -10.50 17.60
CA ALA A 103 -1.82 -10.66 18.48
C ALA A 103 -1.47 -10.48 19.97
N TYR A 104 -0.37 -9.77 20.32
CA TYR A 104 0.08 -9.68 21.73
C TYR A 104 -0.95 -9.00 22.65
N THR A 105 -1.85 -8.17 22.11
CA THR A 105 -2.94 -7.53 22.86
C THR A 105 -4.17 -8.41 23.05
N VAL A 106 -4.25 -9.54 22.33
CA VAL A 106 -5.36 -10.48 22.41
C VAL A 106 -5.16 -11.39 23.63
N ARG A 107 -5.93 -11.17 24.69
CA ARG A 107 -5.78 -11.89 25.97
C ARG A 107 -6.34 -13.32 25.92
N ASP A 108 -7.41 -13.53 25.17
CA ASP A 108 -8.01 -14.85 25.05
C ASP A 108 -7.13 -15.79 24.20
N ARG A 109 -6.68 -16.88 24.82
CA ARG A 109 -5.84 -17.90 24.17
C ARG A 109 -6.55 -18.63 23.04
N ARG A 110 -7.88 -18.89 23.19
CA ARG A 110 -8.68 -19.58 22.17
C ARG A 110 -8.81 -18.68 20.93
N GLU A 111 -9.15 -17.42 21.16
CA GLU A 111 -9.25 -16.44 20.08
C GLU A 111 -7.91 -16.26 19.35
N ARG A 112 -6.79 -16.11 20.10
CA ARG A 112 -5.46 -15.99 19.52
C ARG A 112 -5.09 -17.22 18.69
N ARG A 113 -5.44 -18.43 19.16
CA ARG A 113 -5.22 -19.66 18.40
C ARG A 113 -6.05 -19.68 17.12
N ALA A 114 -7.34 -19.34 17.18
CA ALA A 114 -8.21 -19.30 16.01
C ALA A 114 -7.73 -18.31 14.95
N ARG A 115 -7.19 -17.14 15.36
CA ARG A 115 -6.59 -16.16 14.45
C ARG A 115 -5.33 -16.72 13.78
N LEU A 116 -4.47 -17.38 14.54
CA LEU A 116 -3.26 -18.03 14.04
C LEU A 116 -3.60 -19.13 13.01
N ASP A 117 -4.58 -19.97 13.31
CA ASP A 117 -5.01 -21.04 12.41
C ASP A 117 -5.56 -20.49 11.08
N ARG A 118 -6.28 -19.35 11.10
CA ARG A 118 -6.72 -18.65 9.88
C ARG A 118 -5.54 -18.14 9.06
N VAL A 119 -4.53 -17.51 9.69
CA VAL A 119 -3.32 -17.03 8.99
C VAL A 119 -2.55 -18.21 8.40
N TYR A 120 -2.45 -19.31 9.11
CA TYR A 120 -1.80 -20.53 8.62
C TYR A 120 -2.54 -21.15 7.43
N ALA A 121 -3.87 -21.19 7.47
CA ALA A 121 -4.67 -21.66 6.34
C ALA A 121 -4.46 -20.81 5.08
N MET A 122 -4.28 -19.50 5.24
CA MET A 122 -4.06 -18.57 4.14
C MET A 122 -2.62 -18.64 3.58
N PHE A 123 -1.64 -18.92 4.43
CA PHE A 123 -0.22 -18.90 4.07
C PHE A 123 0.48 -20.22 4.44
N PRO A 124 0.39 -21.28 3.60
CA PRO A 124 1.02 -22.59 3.86
C PRO A 124 2.52 -22.49 4.18
N LEU A 125 3.24 -21.59 3.49
CA LEU A 125 4.65 -21.30 3.77
C LEU A 125 4.93 -21.03 5.25
N LEU A 126 4.04 -20.29 5.92
CA LEU A 126 4.23 -19.91 7.31
C LEU A 126 4.00 -21.10 8.27
N VAL A 127 3.23 -22.09 7.85
CA VAL A 127 3.06 -23.36 8.60
C VAL A 127 4.28 -24.24 8.45
N GLU A 128 4.70 -24.46 7.20
CA GLU A 128 5.81 -25.35 6.86
C GLU A 128 7.11 -24.93 7.56
N ARG A 129 7.33 -23.63 7.67
CA ARG A 129 8.56 -23.04 8.23
C ARG A 129 8.36 -22.39 9.60
N LYS A 130 7.29 -22.70 10.31
CA LYS A 130 6.87 -22.02 11.56
C LYS A 130 7.92 -21.96 12.66
N HIS A 131 8.85 -22.92 12.71
CA HIS A 131 9.93 -23.00 13.70
C HIS A 131 11.24 -22.37 13.20
N GLU A 132 11.29 -21.91 11.97
CA GLU A 132 12.45 -21.24 11.41
C GLU A 132 12.51 -19.79 11.84
N ARG A 133 13.71 -19.21 11.95
CA ARG A 133 13.89 -17.79 12.26
C ARG A 133 13.52 -16.93 11.06
N ALA A 134 12.84 -15.80 11.31
CA ALA A 134 12.39 -14.90 10.25
C ALA A 134 13.56 -14.29 9.45
N GLY A 135 14.74 -14.15 10.06
CA GLY A 135 15.95 -13.69 9.39
C GLY A 135 16.45 -14.58 8.27
N ASN A 136 16.07 -15.87 8.25
CA ASN A 136 16.44 -16.83 7.20
C ASN A 136 15.52 -16.78 5.97
N LEU A 137 14.45 -15.98 6.02
CA LEU A 137 13.50 -15.83 4.91
C LEU A 137 14.06 -14.90 3.82
N SER A 138 13.70 -15.16 2.57
CA SER A 138 13.88 -14.17 1.50
C SER A 138 13.01 -12.92 1.77
N GLY A 139 13.38 -11.77 1.21
CA GLY A 139 12.63 -10.52 1.43
C GLY A 139 11.14 -10.63 1.14
N GLY A 140 10.73 -11.32 0.07
CA GLY A 140 9.31 -11.53 -0.21
C GLY A 140 8.62 -12.45 0.79
N GLN A 141 9.30 -13.50 1.28
CA GLN A 141 8.78 -14.36 2.33
C GLN A 141 8.64 -13.59 3.67
N GLN A 142 9.57 -12.68 3.96
CA GLN A 142 9.46 -11.76 5.10
C GLN A 142 8.24 -10.84 4.93
N LYS A 143 7.98 -10.34 3.72
CA LYS A 143 6.79 -9.52 3.45
C LYS A 143 5.48 -10.29 3.65
N VAL A 144 5.43 -11.56 3.23
CA VAL A 144 4.30 -12.47 3.51
C VAL A 144 4.11 -12.68 5.03
N LEU A 145 5.19 -12.86 5.78
CA LEU A 145 5.14 -12.97 7.24
C LEU A 145 4.61 -11.67 7.89
N GLU A 146 5.03 -10.50 7.42
CA GLU A 146 4.58 -9.21 7.91
C GLU A 146 3.07 -8.98 7.65
N ILE A 147 2.59 -9.35 6.46
CA ILE A 147 1.16 -9.36 6.12
C ILE A 147 0.41 -10.31 7.05
N GLY A 148 0.91 -11.55 7.22
CA GLY A 148 0.34 -12.53 8.14
C GLY A 148 0.26 -12.02 9.58
N ARG A 149 1.32 -11.35 10.06
CA ARG A 149 1.35 -10.72 11.38
C ARG A 149 0.29 -9.61 11.53
N ALA A 150 0.11 -8.78 10.50
CA ALA A 150 -0.91 -7.75 10.49
C ALA A 150 -2.33 -8.35 10.55
N LEU A 151 -2.56 -9.47 9.86
CA LEU A 151 -3.85 -10.19 9.85
C LEU A 151 -4.22 -10.80 11.22
N MET A 152 -3.26 -11.01 12.11
CA MET A 152 -3.54 -11.50 13.47
C MET A 152 -4.46 -10.56 14.27
N MET A 153 -4.57 -9.27 13.88
CA MET A 153 -5.52 -8.32 14.48
C MET A 153 -6.90 -8.34 13.83
N VAL A 154 -7.12 -9.17 12.80
CA VAL A 154 -8.36 -9.24 12.02
C VAL A 154 -8.80 -7.84 11.56
N PRO A 155 -7.95 -7.14 10.81
CA PRO A 155 -8.26 -5.78 10.38
C PRO A 155 -9.38 -5.77 9.34
N ARG A 156 -10.09 -4.65 9.26
CA ARG A 156 -11.06 -4.33 8.19
C ARG A 156 -10.38 -3.72 6.97
N MET A 157 -9.20 -3.12 7.19
CA MET A 157 -8.40 -2.47 6.17
C MET A 157 -6.91 -2.65 6.45
N MET A 158 -6.13 -2.85 5.40
CA MET A 158 -4.68 -2.93 5.47
C MET A 158 -4.03 -1.79 4.68
N LEU A 159 -3.06 -1.14 5.29
CA LEU A 159 -2.19 -0.14 4.65
C LEU A 159 -0.86 -0.82 4.33
N LEU A 160 -0.43 -0.76 3.06
CA LEU A 160 0.81 -1.38 2.59
C LEU A 160 1.75 -0.31 2.02
N ASP A 161 2.88 -0.10 2.67
CA ASP A 161 3.86 0.92 2.26
C ASP A 161 5.00 0.27 1.47
N GLU A 162 4.99 0.44 0.15
CA GLU A 162 5.96 -0.07 -0.83
C GLU A 162 6.33 -1.57 -0.60
N PRO A 163 5.33 -2.48 -0.64
CA PRO A 163 5.56 -3.89 -0.31
C PRO A 163 6.53 -4.61 -1.25
N SER A 164 6.78 -4.08 -2.45
CA SER A 164 7.72 -4.66 -3.43
C SER A 164 9.13 -4.07 -3.41
N LEU A 165 9.37 -3.05 -2.57
CA LEU A 165 10.63 -2.32 -2.56
C LEU A 165 11.83 -3.24 -2.26
N GLY A 166 12.87 -3.14 -3.11
CA GLY A 166 14.11 -3.92 -2.94
C GLY A 166 14.00 -5.40 -3.28
N LEU A 167 12.85 -5.86 -3.77
CA LEU A 167 12.66 -7.26 -4.16
C LEU A 167 13.03 -7.50 -5.63
N ALA A 168 13.57 -8.68 -5.93
CA ALA A 168 13.73 -9.13 -7.30
C ALA A 168 12.36 -9.24 -8.00
N PRO A 169 12.27 -9.03 -9.33
CA PRO A 169 10.99 -8.97 -10.05
C PRO A 169 10.05 -10.15 -9.80
N LYS A 170 10.57 -11.37 -9.81
CA LYS A 170 9.79 -12.59 -9.54
C LYS A 170 9.23 -12.61 -8.11
N THR A 171 10.01 -12.12 -7.15
CA THR A 171 9.62 -12.05 -5.75
C THR A 171 8.58 -10.95 -5.50
N ALA A 172 8.73 -9.80 -6.16
CA ALA A 172 7.75 -8.73 -6.13
C ALA A 172 6.39 -9.20 -6.71
N GLN A 173 6.41 -9.93 -7.84
CA GLN A 173 5.21 -10.52 -8.41
C GLN A 173 4.51 -11.45 -7.43
N MET A 174 5.23 -12.33 -6.73
CA MET A 174 4.66 -13.20 -5.69
C MET A 174 3.98 -12.39 -4.58
N VAL A 175 4.55 -11.27 -4.15
CA VAL A 175 3.95 -10.39 -3.15
C VAL A 175 2.65 -9.77 -3.68
N PHE A 176 2.63 -9.26 -4.91
CA PHE A 176 1.41 -8.72 -5.52
C PHE A 176 0.32 -9.79 -5.70
N GLU A 177 0.68 -11.00 -6.11
CA GLU A 177 -0.25 -12.12 -6.18
C GLU A 177 -0.82 -12.49 -4.80
N THR A 178 0.01 -12.42 -3.76
CA THR A 178 -0.43 -12.62 -2.38
C THR A 178 -1.45 -11.56 -1.94
N ILE A 179 -1.20 -10.30 -2.27
CA ILE A 179 -2.11 -9.18 -1.97
C ILE A 179 -3.44 -9.34 -2.72
N ARG A 180 -3.39 -9.67 -4.01
CA ARG A 180 -4.59 -9.93 -4.81
C ARG A 180 -5.40 -11.08 -4.23
N ARG A 181 -4.75 -12.23 -3.94
CA ARG A 181 -5.41 -13.38 -3.35
C ARG A 181 -6.06 -13.04 -2.00
N LEU A 182 -5.38 -12.26 -1.15
CA LEU A 182 -5.94 -11.80 0.11
C LEU A 182 -7.25 -11.03 -0.09
N ARG A 183 -7.30 -10.11 -1.06
CA ARG A 183 -8.52 -9.39 -1.41
C ARG A 183 -9.60 -10.35 -1.93
N ASP A 184 -9.27 -11.21 -2.89
CA ASP A 184 -10.22 -12.08 -3.57
C ASP A 184 -10.85 -13.12 -2.63
N GLU A 185 -10.06 -13.69 -1.69
CA GLU A 185 -10.53 -14.73 -0.77
C GLU A 185 -11.22 -14.16 0.48
N THR A 186 -10.88 -12.94 0.90
CA THR A 186 -11.37 -12.41 2.19
C THR A 186 -12.18 -11.14 2.11
N GLY A 187 -12.24 -10.48 0.94
CA GLY A 187 -12.82 -9.15 0.80
C GLY A 187 -12.03 -8.06 1.52
N MET A 188 -10.72 -8.27 1.76
CA MET A 188 -9.87 -7.30 2.46
C MET A 188 -9.81 -5.98 1.70
N THR A 189 -10.06 -4.88 2.39
CA THR A 189 -9.85 -3.54 1.86
C THR A 189 -8.38 -3.16 1.99
N ILE A 190 -7.76 -2.67 0.93
CA ILE A 190 -6.32 -2.37 0.92
C ILE A 190 -6.09 -0.98 0.33
N LEU A 191 -5.32 -0.16 1.04
CA LEU A 191 -4.69 1.03 0.49
C LEU A 191 -3.19 0.78 0.40
N MET A 192 -2.68 0.73 -0.82
CA MET A 192 -1.29 0.43 -1.10
C MET A 192 -0.59 1.63 -1.71
N VAL A 193 0.62 1.89 -1.26
CA VAL A 193 1.54 2.84 -1.87
C VAL A 193 2.61 2.05 -2.60
N GLU A 194 2.93 2.42 -3.83
CA GLU A 194 3.97 1.74 -4.61
C GLU A 194 4.73 2.69 -5.55
N GLN A 195 6.00 2.37 -5.76
CA GLN A 195 6.82 2.99 -6.77
C GLN A 195 6.70 2.26 -8.12
N ASN A 196 6.56 0.94 -8.10
CA ASN A 196 6.30 0.14 -9.31
C ASN A 196 4.82 0.26 -9.71
N ALA A 197 4.49 1.40 -10.30
CA ALA A 197 3.12 1.77 -10.64
C ALA A 197 2.43 0.73 -11.54
N ARG A 198 3.15 0.17 -12.53
CA ARG A 198 2.58 -0.83 -13.45
C ARG A 198 2.11 -2.08 -12.73
N SER A 199 2.97 -2.66 -11.89
CA SER A 199 2.63 -3.88 -11.15
C SER A 199 1.55 -3.65 -10.10
N ALA A 200 1.57 -2.48 -9.46
CA ALA A 200 0.58 -2.13 -8.46
C ALA A 200 -0.81 -1.88 -9.06
N LEU A 201 -0.90 -1.11 -10.15
CA LEU A 201 -2.16 -0.87 -10.85
C LEU A 201 -2.72 -2.16 -11.47
N ALA A 202 -1.88 -3.12 -11.85
CA ALA A 202 -2.34 -4.40 -12.40
C ALA A 202 -3.15 -5.27 -11.42
N ILE A 203 -3.06 -5.01 -10.12
CA ILE A 203 -3.82 -5.71 -9.06
C ILE A 203 -4.81 -4.81 -8.34
N ALA A 204 -4.82 -3.51 -8.63
CA ALA A 204 -5.70 -2.54 -8.00
C ALA A 204 -7.02 -2.41 -8.78
N ASP A 205 -8.07 -2.02 -8.07
CA ASP A 205 -9.36 -1.68 -8.67
C ASP A 205 -9.36 -0.21 -9.11
N ARG A 206 -8.70 0.67 -8.31
CA ARG A 206 -8.60 2.10 -8.55
C ARG A 206 -7.22 2.62 -8.13
N GLY A 207 -6.79 3.72 -8.76
CA GLY A 207 -5.55 4.40 -8.43
C GLY A 207 -5.71 5.89 -8.23
N TYR A 208 -4.80 6.44 -7.46
CA TYR A 208 -4.54 7.86 -7.34
C TYR A 208 -3.10 8.16 -7.74
N VAL A 209 -2.90 9.21 -8.50
CA VAL A 209 -1.58 9.76 -8.78
C VAL A 209 -1.33 10.93 -7.85
N LEU A 210 -0.33 10.82 -6.99
CA LEU A 210 0.07 11.86 -6.06
C LEU A 210 1.31 12.59 -6.59
N GLU A 211 1.25 13.93 -6.63
CA GLU A 211 2.37 14.78 -6.99
C GLU A 211 2.43 16.00 -6.06
N LEU A 212 3.63 16.28 -5.52
CA LEU A 212 3.86 17.43 -4.62
C LEU A 212 2.83 17.56 -3.49
N GLY A 213 2.41 16.43 -2.92
CA GLY A 213 1.47 16.39 -1.80
C GLY A 213 0.01 16.61 -2.18
N ARG A 214 -0.35 16.53 -3.46
CA ARG A 214 -1.73 16.68 -3.97
C ARG A 214 -2.08 15.50 -4.88
N GLU A 215 -3.34 15.14 -4.90
CA GLU A 215 -3.87 14.23 -5.94
C GLU A 215 -3.96 14.97 -7.28
N ARG A 216 -3.36 14.38 -8.31
CA ARG A 216 -3.38 14.91 -9.68
C ARG A 216 -4.38 14.20 -10.58
N LEU A 217 -4.43 12.88 -10.48
CA LEU A 217 -5.34 12.03 -11.24
C LEU A 217 -5.95 10.97 -10.31
N GLU A 218 -7.18 10.62 -10.61
CA GLU A 218 -7.92 9.51 -9.98
C GLU A 218 -8.68 8.75 -11.06
N GLY A 219 -8.79 7.44 -10.90
CA GLY A 219 -9.63 6.64 -11.79
C GLY A 219 -9.46 5.13 -11.62
N PRO A 220 -10.26 4.35 -12.37
CA PRO A 220 -10.06 2.92 -12.46
C PRO A 220 -8.62 2.59 -12.83
N ALA A 221 -8.03 1.59 -12.14
CA ALA A 221 -6.62 1.24 -12.32
C ALA A 221 -6.29 0.86 -13.77
N GLU A 222 -7.18 0.16 -14.46
CA GLU A 222 -7.05 -0.18 -15.87
C GLU A 222 -6.93 1.07 -16.76
N ARG A 223 -7.73 2.10 -16.50
CA ARG A 223 -7.65 3.37 -17.22
C ARG A 223 -6.30 4.06 -16.99
N LEU A 224 -5.83 4.11 -15.75
CA LEU A 224 -4.54 4.73 -15.40
C LEU A 224 -3.35 3.98 -15.99
N LEU A 225 -3.44 2.65 -16.15
CA LEU A 225 -2.41 1.85 -16.82
C LEU A 225 -2.22 2.23 -18.30
N HIS A 226 -3.28 2.72 -18.96
CA HIS A 226 -3.27 3.09 -20.38
C HIS A 226 -3.26 4.62 -20.59
N ASP A 227 -3.24 5.40 -19.50
CA ASP A 227 -3.16 6.85 -19.59
C ASP A 227 -1.77 7.29 -20.09
N PRO A 228 -1.68 8.09 -21.19
CA PRO A 228 -0.40 8.50 -21.75
C PRO A 228 0.47 9.32 -20.79
N GLU A 229 -0.14 10.14 -19.95
CA GLU A 229 0.58 10.95 -18.97
C GLU A 229 1.15 10.07 -17.85
N VAL A 230 0.34 9.14 -17.32
CA VAL A 230 0.78 8.15 -16.33
C VAL A 230 1.86 7.24 -16.92
N ALA A 231 1.69 6.79 -18.18
CA ALA A 231 2.65 5.96 -18.87
C ALA A 231 4.01 6.66 -19.02
N HIS A 232 4.00 7.92 -19.42
CA HIS A 232 5.23 8.70 -19.60
C HIS A 232 5.93 8.98 -18.26
N LEU A 233 5.20 9.44 -17.26
CA LEU A 233 5.79 9.92 -16.01
C LEU A 233 6.12 8.79 -15.01
N TYR A 234 5.36 7.69 -15.02
CA TYR A 234 5.41 6.68 -13.93
C TYR A 234 5.55 5.23 -14.39
N LEU A 235 5.30 4.92 -15.70
CA LEU A 235 5.37 3.54 -16.20
C LEU A 235 6.59 3.25 -17.06
N GLY A 236 7.49 4.22 -17.25
CA GLY A 236 8.71 4.10 -18.08
C GLY A 236 8.42 4.08 -19.58
N GLY A 237 7.29 4.64 -20.02
CA GLY A 237 6.95 4.78 -21.43
C GLY A 237 7.76 5.91 -22.08
N THR A 238 8.36 5.65 -23.23
CA THR A 238 8.84 6.72 -24.12
C THR A 238 7.65 7.27 -24.88
N LEU A 239 7.43 8.58 -24.86
CA LEU A 239 6.53 9.22 -25.80
C LEU A 239 7.04 8.90 -27.22
N ARG A 240 6.35 8.07 -27.97
CA ARG A 240 6.49 8.11 -29.42
C ARG A 240 5.99 9.48 -29.83
N SER A 241 6.91 10.33 -30.20
CA SER A 241 6.60 11.55 -30.92
C SER A 241 5.99 11.16 -32.27
N GLU A 242 4.67 11.07 -32.33
CA GLU A 242 3.99 11.22 -33.60
C GLU A 242 4.09 12.68 -33.99
N GLY A 243 5.15 12.98 -34.72
CA GLY A 243 5.45 14.28 -35.26
C GLY A 243 6.37 14.17 -36.42
N ASN A 244 5.80 13.73 -37.55
CA ASN A 244 6.38 14.16 -38.60
C ASN A 244 5.81 14.67 -39.68
N GLY A 245 5.82 15.75 -39.95
CA GLY A 245 5.61 16.40 -41.20
C GLY A 245 6.74 16.06 -42.20
N ALA A 246 6.44 15.21 -43.12
CA ALA A 246 7.21 15.15 -44.35
C ALA A 246 7.13 16.52 -45.05
N VAL A 247 8.24 17.19 -45.15
CA VAL A 247 8.42 18.33 -46.08
C VAL A 247 8.61 17.76 -47.45
N PRO A 248 7.73 18.06 -48.45
CA PRO A 248 7.95 17.67 -49.81
C PRO A 248 9.11 18.52 -50.38
N GLY A 249 9.95 17.87 -51.14
CA GLY A 249 11.13 18.44 -51.78
C GLY A 249 10.89 19.74 -52.53
N ALA A 250 11.88 20.58 -52.43
CA ALA A 250 12.11 21.67 -53.40
C ALA A 250 13.20 21.24 -54.36
N ASP A 251 12.82 21.05 -55.61
CA ASP A 251 13.70 21.00 -56.76
C ASP A 251 14.65 22.19 -56.77
N ALA A 252 15.92 21.92 -57.02
CA ALA A 252 16.88 22.94 -57.45
C ALA A 252 17.28 22.66 -58.89
N PRO A 253 17.18 23.64 -59.79
CA PRO A 253 17.73 23.52 -61.12
C PRO A 253 19.14 24.06 -61.19
N ARG A 254 19.95 23.30 -61.96
CA ARG A 254 21.26 23.67 -62.58
C ARG A 254 22.48 23.83 -61.72
#